data_97a3088136f7cd5d8b7760a1135264d0
#
_entry.id   97a3088136f7cd5d8b7760a1135264d0
#
_cell.length_a   1.000
_cell.length_b   1.000
_cell.length_c   1.000
_cell.angle_alpha   90.00
_cell.angle_beta   90.00
_cell.angle_gamma   90.00
#
_symmetry.space_group_name_H-M   'P 1'
#
loop_
_entity.id
_entity.type
_entity.pdbx_description
1 polymer ?
#
loop_
_entity_poly.entity_id
_entity_poly.type
_entity_poly.pdbx_seq_one_letter_code
_entity_poly.pdbx_strand_id
1 'polypeptide(L)'
;MNSSSPQRKRYAGNRWALLLVGGALLASTGCGGLPEIPLPALGGILSDAPPDESKVPTATVQEPGQIKYYPSDEPLRMGMEHFSRGDYGLAQRYFRDAVEKAPKDATAWIGLAASYDRVRRFDLADGAYAAAIKLTGETVQILNNEGYSYMLRGNLTKARAKFLKAYELDPTNPTITNNLELLNASQQFIRRPPE
;
A
#
# COMPACT_ATOMS: atom_id res chain seq x y z
N MET A 1 -60.43 -10.23 7.55
CA MET A 1 -60.18 -9.46 8.79
C MET A 1 -59.16 -10.21 9.60
N ASN A 2 -57.92 -9.83 9.53
CA ASN A 2 -56.92 -9.96 10.60
C ASN A 2 -55.65 -9.23 10.15
N SER A 3 -55.53 -8.03 10.68
CA SER A 3 -54.36 -7.17 10.51
C SER A 3 -53.31 -7.53 11.58
N SER A 4 -52.11 -7.92 11.20
CA SER A 4 -50.98 -8.01 12.11
C SER A 4 -49.85 -7.12 11.61
N SER A 5 -49.66 -6.00 12.30
CA SER A 5 -48.59 -5.04 12.11
C SER A 5 -47.23 -5.61 12.52
N PRO A 6 -46.12 -5.27 11.83
CA PRO A 6 -44.79 -5.65 12.27
C PRO A 6 -44.26 -4.74 13.38
N GLN A 7 -43.82 -5.32 14.46
CA GLN A 7 -43.18 -4.71 15.63
C GLN A 7 -41.85 -4.09 15.26
N ARG A 8 -41.66 -2.80 15.50
CA ARG A 8 -40.39 -2.09 15.44
C ARG A 8 -39.57 -2.45 16.68
N LYS A 9 -38.45 -3.14 16.50
CA LYS A 9 -37.43 -3.31 17.55
C LYS A 9 -36.68 -1.99 17.76
N ARG A 10 -36.87 -1.39 18.93
CA ARG A 10 -36.11 -0.24 19.43
C ARG A 10 -34.74 -0.72 19.91
N TYR A 11 -33.67 -0.24 19.31
CA TYR A 11 -32.32 -0.41 19.85
C TYR A 11 -32.10 0.58 20.99
N ALA A 12 -31.89 0.04 22.18
CA ALA A 12 -31.52 0.79 23.37
C ALA A 12 -30.05 1.21 23.27
N GLY A 13 -29.79 2.51 23.35
CA GLY A 13 -28.46 3.07 23.36
C GLY A 13 -27.76 2.79 24.71
N ASN A 14 -26.56 2.18 24.64
CA ASN A 14 -25.67 2.06 25.78
C ASN A 14 -24.88 3.37 25.95
N ARG A 15 -25.26 4.11 27.01
CA ARG A 15 -24.52 5.25 27.54
C ARG A 15 -23.36 4.69 28.38
N TRP A 16 -22.14 4.86 27.88
CA TRP A 16 -20.93 4.60 28.70
C TRP A 16 -20.65 5.85 29.53
N ALA A 17 -20.76 5.68 30.84
CA ALA A 17 -20.41 6.69 31.83
C ALA A 17 -18.90 6.78 31.98
N LEU A 18 -18.39 8.02 31.86
CA LEU A 18 -17.03 8.42 32.23
C LEU A 18 -16.89 8.32 33.76
N LEU A 19 -16.01 7.47 34.25
CA LEU A 19 -15.48 7.52 35.60
C LEU A 19 -14.08 8.12 35.56
N LEU A 20 -14.00 9.38 35.98
CA LEU A 20 -12.78 10.04 36.40
C LEU A 20 -12.43 9.55 37.82
N VAL A 21 -11.33 8.86 37.98
CA VAL A 21 -10.70 8.67 39.30
C VAL A 21 -9.39 9.44 39.31
N GLY A 22 -9.40 10.54 40.02
CA GLY A 22 -8.21 11.23 40.45
C GLY A 22 -7.64 10.54 41.69
N GLY A 23 -6.33 10.54 41.83
CA GLY A 23 -5.69 10.03 43.05
C GLY A 23 -4.17 10.08 42.99
N ALA A 24 -3.65 11.19 43.49
CA ALA A 24 -2.53 11.31 44.43
C ALA A 24 -1.14 10.77 44.09
N LEU A 25 -0.22 11.74 44.15
CA LEU A 25 1.22 11.60 44.35
C LEU A 25 1.61 10.60 45.45
N LEU A 26 2.63 9.80 45.17
CA LEU A 26 3.68 9.51 46.18
C LEU A 26 5.03 9.40 45.48
N ALA A 27 5.91 10.30 45.85
CA ALA A 27 7.32 10.27 45.55
C ALA A 27 7.99 9.11 46.31
N SER A 28 8.79 8.27 45.65
CA SER A 28 9.85 7.52 46.29
C SER A 28 11.03 7.37 45.36
N THR A 29 12.10 7.94 45.78
CA THR A 29 13.49 7.85 45.36
C THR A 29 13.92 6.39 45.14
N GLY A 30 14.46 6.09 43.97
CA GLY A 30 15.15 4.86 43.68
C GLY A 30 16.06 5.06 42.47
N CYS A 31 17.33 5.47 42.72
CA CYS A 31 18.40 5.44 41.75
C CYS A 31 18.68 3.99 41.35
N GLY A 32 18.15 3.54 40.24
CA GLY A 32 18.57 2.33 39.55
C GLY A 32 19.20 2.75 38.22
N GLY A 33 20.55 2.75 38.18
CA GLY A 33 21.31 3.08 36.99
C GLY A 33 20.90 2.16 35.82
N LEU A 34 20.58 2.78 34.70
CA LEU A 34 20.47 2.07 33.41
C LEU A 34 21.87 1.52 33.06
N PRO A 35 21.98 0.31 32.52
CA PRO A 35 23.26 -0.19 32.04
C PRO A 35 23.76 0.72 30.91
N GLU A 36 24.93 1.32 31.13
CA GLU A 36 25.67 2.03 30.11
C GLU A 36 26.04 1.06 29.00
N ILE A 37 25.42 1.23 27.83
CA ILE A 37 25.88 0.57 26.59
C ILE A 37 27.17 1.29 26.20
N PRO A 38 28.33 0.62 26.15
CA PRO A 38 29.56 1.26 25.70
C PRO A 38 29.41 1.61 24.23
N LEU A 39 29.33 2.90 23.93
CA LEU A 39 29.49 3.42 22.58
C LEU A 39 30.93 3.11 22.13
N PRO A 40 31.14 2.52 20.94
CA PRO A 40 32.49 2.38 20.42
C PRO A 40 33.09 3.79 20.28
N ALA A 41 34.28 3.94 20.82
CA ALA A 41 35.05 5.15 20.81
C ALA A 41 35.24 5.65 19.37
N LEU A 42 34.52 6.70 18.99
CA LEU A 42 34.82 7.53 17.83
C LEU A 42 36.00 8.44 18.16
N GLY A 43 37.13 7.81 18.45
CA GLY A 43 38.40 8.47 18.56
C GLY A 43 39.02 8.58 17.17
N GLY A 44 39.11 9.79 16.66
CA GLY A 44 40.04 10.10 15.59
C GLY A 44 39.51 10.56 14.25
N ILE A 45 38.49 11.45 14.21
CA ILE A 45 38.22 12.28 13.01
C ILE A 45 37.83 13.69 13.46
N LEU A 46 38.66 14.36 14.21
CA LEU A 46 38.65 15.80 14.34
C LEU A 46 40.07 16.27 14.11
N SER A 47 40.45 16.31 12.84
CA SER A 47 41.61 17.08 12.36
C SER A 47 41.05 18.50 12.12
N ASP A 48 41.54 19.48 12.94
CA ASP A 48 41.22 20.88 12.86
C ASP A 48 41.80 21.61 11.63
N ALA A 49 41.99 20.91 10.51
CA ALA A 49 42.36 21.55 9.27
C ALA A 49 41.13 21.61 8.35
N PRO A 50 40.79 22.80 7.82
CA PRO A 50 39.74 22.89 6.83
C PRO A 50 40.10 21.97 5.64
N PRO A 51 39.14 21.22 5.08
CA PRO A 51 39.39 20.36 3.94
C PRO A 51 39.87 21.22 2.77
N ASP A 52 41.00 20.81 2.18
CA ASP A 52 41.55 21.42 0.97
C ASP A 52 40.51 21.23 -0.16
N GLU A 53 39.76 22.29 -0.47
CA GLU A 53 38.71 22.30 -1.49
C GLU A 53 39.24 21.98 -2.90
N SER A 54 40.57 21.97 -3.10
CA SER A 54 41.20 21.66 -4.39
C SER A 54 41.27 20.14 -4.69
N LYS A 55 40.96 19.28 -3.70
CA LYS A 55 41.02 17.81 -3.82
C LYS A 55 39.69 17.11 -3.75
N VAL A 56 38.59 17.83 -3.69
CA VAL A 56 37.28 17.22 -3.86
C VAL A 56 37.23 16.75 -5.30
N PRO A 57 37.18 15.44 -5.60
CA PRO A 57 36.91 15.00 -6.95
C PRO A 57 35.57 15.61 -7.32
N THR A 58 35.56 16.48 -8.32
CA THR A 58 34.34 16.97 -8.94
C THR A 58 33.67 15.72 -9.52
N ALA A 59 32.89 15.02 -8.67
CA ALA A 59 31.91 14.12 -9.19
C ALA A 59 31.08 15.00 -10.12
N THR A 60 31.25 14.81 -11.42
CA THR A 60 30.32 15.28 -12.41
C THR A 60 28.98 14.73 -11.95
N VAL A 61 28.24 15.57 -11.24
CA VAL A 61 26.79 15.35 -11.06
C VAL A 61 26.31 15.33 -12.50
N GLN A 62 26.16 14.13 -13.05
CA GLN A 62 25.34 13.97 -14.24
C GLN A 62 24.03 14.57 -13.84
N GLU A 63 23.75 15.74 -14.38
CA GLU A 63 22.42 16.33 -14.23
C GLU A 63 21.45 15.20 -14.56
N PRO A 64 20.54 14.83 -13.64
CA PRO A 64 19.57 13.80 -13.90
C PRO A 64 18.92 14.21 -15.20
N GLY A 65 19.15 13.41 -16.25
CA GLY A 65 18.81 13.75 -17.63
C GLY A 65 17.42 14.33 -17.60
N GLN A 66 17.29 15.54 -18.13
CA GLN A 66 16.06 16.34 -18.07
C GLN A 66 14.89 15.41 -18.26
N ILE A 67 14.15 15.12 -17.20
CA ILE A 67 12.91 14.35 -17.30
C ILE A 67 12.05 15.20 -18.22
N LYS A 68 11.94 14.76 -19.46
CA LYS A 68 11.22 15.49 -20.49
C LYS A 68 9.75 15.47 -20.05
N TYR A 69 9.34 16.59 -19.44
CA TYR A 69 7.98 16.76 -18.96
C TYR A 69 7.04 16.85 -20.15
N TYR A 70 6.21 15.86 -20.32
CA TYR A 70 5.10 15.90 -21.25
C TYR A 70 3.82 16.23 -20.48
N PRO A 71 3.12 17.32 -20.81
CA PRO A 71 1.83 17.64 -20.16
C PRO A 71 0.77 16.53 -20.28
N SER A 72 0.91 15.65 -21.29
CA SER A 72 0.06 14.45 -21.43
C SER A 72 0.23 13.46 -20.31
N ASP A 73 1.42 13.41 -19.68
CA ASP A 73 1.78 12.44 -18.65
C ASP A 73 1.42 12.94 -17.25
N GLU A 74 1.02 14.20 -17.13
CA GLU A 74 0.63 14.81 -15.84
C GLU A 74 -0.45 14.01 -15.10
N PRO A 75 -1.56 13.59 -15.72
CA PRO A 75 -2.57 12.82 -15.02
C PRO A 75 -2.06 11.47 -14.53
N LEU A 76 -1.20 10.77 -15.30
CA LEU A 76 -0.60 9.52 -14.88
C LEU A 76 0.26 9.72 -13.62
N ARG A 77 1.13 10.73 -13.64
CA ARG A 77 2.01 11.08 -12.52
C ARG A 77 1.20 11.44 -11.26
N MET A 78 0.19 12.30 -11.41
CA MET A 78 -0.70 12.67 -10.31
C MET A 78 -1.48 11.47 -9.77
N GLY A 79 -1.94 10.59 -10.65
CA GLY A 79 -2.59 9.33 -10.25
C GLY A 79 -1.67 8.47 -9.38
N MET A 80 -0.42 8.29 -9.79
CA MET A 80 0.59 7.55 -9.01
C MET A 80 0.88 8.21 -7.66
N GLU A 81 1.02 9.53 -7.63
CA GLU A 81 1.30 10.29 -6.42
C GLU A 81 0.17 10.14 -5.40
N HIS A 82 -1.09 10.37 -5.81
CA HIS A 82 -2.24 10.21 -4.93
C HIS A 82 -2.42 8.75 -4.48
N PHE A 83 -2.17 7.80 -5.36
CA PHE A 83 -2.22 6.39 -5.01
C PHE A 83 -1.21 6.03 -3.91
N SER A 84 0.01 6.51 -4.01
CA SER A 84 1.07 6.28 -3.01
C SER A 84 0.74 6.89 -1.64
N ARG A 85 0.00 7.99 -1.62
CA ARG A 85 -0.49 8.66 -0.40
C ARG A 85 -1.74 8.00 0.20
N GLY A 86 -2.35 7.05 -0.48
CA GLY A 86 -3.61 6.43 -0.06
C GLY A 86 -4.87 7.19 -0.46
N ASP A 87 -4.76 8.27 -1.24
CA ASP A 87 -5.86 9.09 -1.74
C ASP A 87 -6.54 8.44 -2.95
N TYR A 88 -7.00 7.21 -2.78
CA TYR A 88 -7.45 6.36 -3.89
C TYR A 88 -8.60 6.94 -4.72
N GLY A 89 -9.46 7.75 -4.11
CA GLY A 89 -10.53 8.46 -4.81
C GLY A 89 -10.00 9.51 -5.79
N LEU A 90 -8.94 10.24 -5.41
CA LEU A 90 -8.25 11.18 -6.30
C LEU A 90 -7.40 10.44 -7.33
N ALA A 91 -6.66 9.42 -6.91
CA ALA A 91 -5.90 8.56 -7.82
C ALA A 91 -6.77 8.00 -8.95
N GLN A 92 -7.96 7.48 -8.62
CA GLN A 92 -8.94 7.00 -9.60
C GLN A 92 -9.31 8.07 -10.63
N ARG A 93 -9.52 9.33 -10.20
CA ARG A 93 -9.89 10.42 -11.11
C ARG A 93 -8.73 10.73 -12.07
N TYR A 94 -7.53 10.89 -11.55
CA TYR A 94 -6.35 11.17 -12.36
C TYR A 94 -5.99 10.03 -13.31
N PHE A 95 -6.07 8.75 -12.86
CA PHE A 95 -5.85 7.63 -13.78
C PHE A 95 -6.94 7.53 -14.85
N ARG A 96 -8.18 7.93 -14.58
CA ARG A 96 -9.21 8.02 -15.62
C ARG A 96 -8.84 9.06 -16.65
N ASP A 97 -8.44 10.26 -16.22
CA ASP A 97 -7.99 11.31 -17.13
C ASP A 97 -6.76 10.84 -17.95
N ALA A 98 -5.88 10.03 -17.33
CA ALA A 98 -4.72 9.46 -18.02
C ALA A 98 -5.15 8.48 -19.12
N VAL A 99 -6.08 7.56 -18.86
CA VAL A 99 -6.56 6.60 -19.88
C VAL A 99 -7.37 7.29 -20.97
N GLU A 100 -8.07 8.39 -20.67
CA GLU A 100 -8.76 9.21 -21.68
C GLU A 100 -7.77 9.90 -22.63
N LYS A 101 -6.66 10.43 -22.10
CA LYS A 101 -5.61 11.07 -22.90
C LYS A 101 -4.72 10.07 -23.65
N ALA A 102 -4.41 8.94 -23.01
CA ALA A 102 -3.53 7.91 -23.53
C ALA A 102 -4.15 6.50 -23.39
N PRO A 103 -5.16 6.15 -24.21
CA PRO A 103 -5.89 4.89 -24.05
C PRO A 103 -5.06 3.63 -24.34
N LYS A 104 -3.87 3.79 -24.93
CA LYS A 104 -2.92 2.70 -25.17
C LYS A 104 -1.85 2.55 -24.09
N ASP A 105 -1.89 3.37 -23.05
CA ASP A 105 -0.98 3.24 -21.91
C ASP A 105 -1.53 2.22 -20.91
N ALA A 106 -0.94 1.03 -20.91
CA ALA A 106 -1.31 -0.04 -19.99
C ALA A 106 -1.06 0.34 -18.52
N THR A 107 -0.07 1.20 -18.23
CA THR A 107 0.25 1.65 -16.88
C THR A 107 -0.90 2.46 -16.29
N ALA A 108 -1.51 3.33 -17.10
CA ALA A 108 -2.67 4.11 -16.68
C ALA A 108 -3.89 3.20 -16.37
N TRP A 109 -4.14 2.18 -17.20
CA TRP A 109 -5.19 1.20 -16.95
C TRP A 109 -4.96 0.37 -15.70
N ILE A 110 -3.72 -0.07 -15.44
CA ILE A 110 -3.34 -0.80 -14.23
C ILE A 110 -3.53 0.07 -12.98
N GLY A 111 -3.11 1.33 -13.03
CA GLY A 111 -3.30 2.29 -11.95
C GLY A 111 -4.78 2.56 -11.65
N LEU A 112 -5.59 2.69 -12.71
CA LEU A 112 -7.04 2.84 -12.59
C LEU A 112 -7.69 1.62 -11.94
N ALA A 113 -7.33 0.41 -12.37
CA ALA A 113 -7.82 -0.84 -11.81
C ALA A 113 -7.47 -0.96 -10.32
N ALA A 114 -6.21 -0.75 -9.98
CA ALA A 114 -5.74 -0.79 -8.59
C ALA A 114 -6.47 0.25 -7.72
N SER A 115 -6.74 1.45 -8.24
CA SER A 115 -7.49 2.47 -7.53
C SER A 115 -8.95 2.06 -7.29
N TYR A 116 -9.60 1.43 -8.28
CA TYR A 116 -10.94 0.87 -8.13
C TYR A 116 -11.00 -0.24 -7.06
N ASP A 117 -9.99 -1.13 -7.02
CA ASP A 117 -9.89 -2.16 -5.98
C ASP A 117 -9.82 -1.56 -4.58
N ARG A 118 -9.02 -0.51 -4.39
CA ARG A 118 -8.86 0.15 -3.09
C ARG A 118 -10.14 0.84 -2.62
N VAL A 119 -10.97 1.33 -3.53
CA VAL A 119 -12.31 1.88 -3.22
C VAL A 119 -13.42 0.84 -3.34
N ARG A 120 -13.08 -0.45 -3.48
CA ARG A 120 -13.97 -1.61 -3.54
C ARG A 120 -14.97 -1.61 -4.71
N ARG A 121 -14.60 -0.96 -5.81
CA ARG A 121 -15.38 -0.95 -7.07
C ARG A 121 -14.87 -2.05 -8.01
N PHE A 122 -15.02 -3.29 -7.58
CA PHE A 122 -14.37 -4.44 -8.20
C PHE A 122 -14.77 -4.69 -9.65
N ASP A 123 -16.02 -4.45 -10.01
CA ASP A 123 -16.48 -4.63 -11.39
C ASP A 123 -15.75 -3.68 -12.36
N LEU A 124 -15.51 -2.45 -11.91
CA LEU A 124 -14.74 -1.47 -12.69
C LEU A 124 -13.25 -1.81 -12.73
N ALA A 125 -12.72 -2.38 -11.64
CA ALA A 125 -11.35 -2.88 -11.62
C ALA A 125 -11.16 -4.01 -12.65
N ASP A 126 -12.09 -4.97 -12.70
CA ASP A 126 -12.04 -6.08 -13.68
C ASP A 126 -12.03 -5.55 -15.12
N GLY A 127 -12.87 -4.55 -15.43
CA GLY A 127 -12.89 -3.90 -16.74
C GLY A 127 -11.56 -3.22 -17.09
N ALA A 128 -10.96 -2.53 -16.13
CA ALA A 128 -9.68 -1.84 -16.32
C ALA A 128 -8.51 -2.82 -16.46
N TYR A 129 -8.47 -3.92 -15.67
CA TYR A 129 -7.49 -5.00 -15.88
C TYR A 129 -7.65 -5.66 -17.24
N ALA A 130 -8.88 -5.94 -17.68
CA ALA A 130 -9.13 -6.50 -19.00
C ALA A 130 -8.62 -5.58 -20.13
N ALA A 131 -8.77 -4.26 -19.98
CA ALA A 131 -8.21 -3.30 -20.93
C ALA A 131 -6.67 -3.34 -20.95
N ALA A 132 -6.01 -3.40 -19.78
CA ALA A 132 -4.56 -3.53 -19.69
C ALA A 132 -4.07 -4.84 -20.34
N ILE A 133 -4.73 -5.97 -20.04
CA ILE A 133 -4.42 -7.29 -20.62
C ILE A 133 -4.54 -7.27 -22.15
N LYS A 134 -5.54 -6.59 -22.69
CA LYS A 134 -5.72 -6.45 -24.14
C LYS A 134 -4.56 -5.72 -24.79
N LEU A 135 -3.90 -4.82 -24.09
CA LEU A 135 -2.77 -4.02 -24.59
C LEU A 135 -1.44 -4.78 -24.52
N THR A 136 -1.18 -5.49 -23.43
CA THR A 136 0.16 -6.05 -23.12
C THR A 136 0.17 -7.56 -22.90
N GLY A 137 -0.99 -8.22 -22.89
CA GLY A 137 -1.11 -9.58 -22.38
C GLY A 137 -1.08 -9.62 -20.86
N GLU A 138 -1.09 -10.82 -20.31
CA GLU A 138 -0.95 -11.03 -18.86
C GLU A 138 0.52 -10.88 -18.45
N THR A 139 0.84 -9.74 -17.87
CA THR A 139 2.17 -9.47 -17.30
C THR A 139 2.23 -9.87 -15.83
N VAL A 140 3.44 -10.03 -15.29
CA VAL A 140 3.69 -10.27 -13.85
C VAL A 140 2.95 -9.24 -12.99
N GLN A 141 3.03 -7.96 -13.35
CA GLN A 141 2.38 -6.88 -12.61
C GLN A 141 0.85 -7.01 -12.61
N ILE A 142 0.26 -7.29 -13.77
CA ILE A 142 -1.21 -7.44 -13.89
C ILE A 142 -1.67 -8.64 -13.08
N LEU A 143 -1.02 -9.79 -13.24
CA LEU A 143 -1.37 -11.02 -12.52
C LEU A 143 -1.26 -10.85 -11.00
N ASN A 144 -0.20 -10.19 -10.53
CA ASN A 144 -0.03 -9.88 -9.12
C ASN A 144 -1.15 -8.96 -8.60
N ASN A 145 -1.49 -7.92 -9.34
CA ASN A 145 -2.55 -6.97 -8.96
C ASN A 145 -3.94 -7.63 -8.99
N GLU A 146 -4.25 -8.45 -10.00
CA GLU A 146 -5.49 -9.25 -10.01
C GLU A 146 -5.55 -10.22 -8.83
N GLY A 147 -4.42 -10.86 -8.49
CA GLY A 147 -4.33 -11.72 -7.30
C GLY A 147 -4.69 -10.96 -6.02
N TYR A 148 -4.13 -9.77 -5.86
CA TYR A 148 -4.44 -8.89 -4.74
C TYR A 148 -5.91 -8.43 -4.75
N SER A 149 -6.47 -8.08 -5.90
CA SER A 149 -7.88 -7.77 -6.09
C SER A 149 -8.79 -8.91 -5.61
N TYR A 150 -8.48 -10.16 -5.99
CA TYR A 150 -9.22 -11.32 -5.50
C TYR A 150 -9.07 -11.54 -3.99
N MET A 151 -7.91 -11.23 -3.39
CA MET A 151 -7.75 -11.24 -1.92
C MET A 151 -8.70 -10.22 -1.26
N LEU A 152 -8.76 -8.99 -1.75
CA LEU A 152 -9.66 -7.95 -1.22
C LEU A 152 -11.14 -8.34 -1.27
N ARG A 153 -11.52 -9.19 -2.22
CA ARG A 153 -12.87 -9.77 -2.37
C ARG A 153 -13.09 -11.01 -1.51
N GLY A 154 -12.06 -11.53 -0.84
CA GLY A 154 -12.10 -12.78 -0.09
C GLY A 154 -12.06 -14.03 -0.98
N ASN A 155 -11.82 -13.92 -2.28
CA ASN A 155 -11.71 -15.06 -3.20
C ASN A 155 -10.27 -15.60 -3.21
N LEU A 156 -9.90 -16.28 -2.13
CA LEU A 156 -8.53 -16.76 -1.91
C LEU A 156 -8.08 -17.81 -2.93
N THR A 157 -9.01 -18.56 -3.51
CA THR A 157 -8.71 -19.56 -4.55
C THR A 157 -8.25 -18.88 -5.85
N LYS A 158 -9.01 -17.88 -6.32
CA LYS A 158 -8.61 -17.12 -7.51
C LYS A 158 -7.36 -16.28 -7.26
N ALA A 159 -7.22 -15.69 -6.06
CA ALA A 159 -6.01 -14.97 -5.67
C ALA A 159 -4.76 -15.85 -5.80
N ARG A 160 -4.81 -17.08 -5.25
CA ARG A 160 -3.72 -18.04 -5.35
C ARG A 160 -3.37 -18.38 -6.79
N ALA A 161 -4.37 -18.65 -7.62
CA ALA A 161 -4.14 -18.98 -9.02
C ALA A 161 -3.42 -17.86 -9.78
N LYS A 162 -3.80 -16.60 -9.54
CA LYS A 162 -3.16 -15.44 -10.17
C LYS A 162 -1.74 -15.21 -9.65
N PHE A 163 -1.50 -15.33 -8.35
CA PHE A 163 -0.15 -15.20 -7.78
C PHE A 163 0.78 -16.33 -8.24
N LEU A 164 0.31 -17.57 -8.33
CA LEU A 164 1.13 -18.67 -8.84
C LEU A 164 1.50 -18.45 -10.31
N LYS A 165 0.56 -17.99 -11.14
CA LYS A 165 0.86 -17.66 -12.54
C LYS A 165 1.87 -16.50 -12.64
N ALA A 166 1.79 -15.49 -11.76
CA ALA A 166 2.78 -14.43 -11.67
C ALA A 166 4.17 -14.99 -11.25
N TYR A 167 4.18 -15.91 -10.29
CA TYR A 167 5.40 -16.57 -9.82
C TYR A 167 6.07 -17.43 -10.90
N GLU A 168 5.29 -18.11 -11.74
CA GLU A 168 5.81 -18.86 -12.89
C GLU A 168 6.55 -17.96 -13.89
N LEU A 169 6.09 -16.70 -14.06
CA LEU A 169 6.72 -15.73 -14.96
C LEU A 169 7.97 -15.06 -14.33
N ASP A 170 7.96 -14.82 -13.02
CA ASP A 170 9.08 -14.22 -12.29
C ASP A 170 9.16 -14.79 -10.86
N PRO A 171 9.86 -15.93 -10.68
CA PRO A 171 10.02 -16.56 -9.37
C PRO A 171 10.87 -15.77 -8.38
N THR A 172 11.62 -14.77 -8.86
CA THR A 172 12.54 -13.98 -8.03
C THR A 172 11.88 -12.72 -7.47
N ASN A 173 10.65 -12.43 -7.84
CA ASN A 173 9.95 -11.21 -7.46
C ASN A 173 9.49 -11.27 -5.98
N PRO A 174 10.05 -10.43 -5.10
CA PRO A 174 9.73 -10.49 -3.67
C PRO A 174 8.27 -10.09 -3.38
N THR A 175 7.66 -9.25 -4.21
CA THR A 175 6.27 -8.85 -4.03
C THR A 175 5.32 -10.03 -4.18
N ILE A 176 5.58 -10.91 -5.16
CA ILE A 176 4.75 -12.09 -5.40
C ILE A 176 4.90 -13.08 -4.24
N THR A 177 6.15 -13.33 -3.81
CA THR A 177 6.44 -14.22 -2.68
C THR A 177 5.74 -13.74 -1.42
N ASN A 178 5.86 -12.46 -1.09
CA ASN A 178 5.19 -11.86 0.07
C ASN A 178 3.66 -11.99 -0.02
N ASN A 179 3.08 -11.80 -1.20
CA ASN A 179 1.63 -11.94 -1.39
C ASN A 179 1.16 -13.40 -1.25
N LEU A 180 1.94 -14.37 -1.70
CA LEU A 180 1.67 -15.79 -1.49
C LEU A 180 1.75 -16.19 0.00
N GLU A 181 2.73 -15.66 0.73
CA GLU A 181 2.86 -15.85 2.17
C GLU A 181 1.68 -15.24 2.93
N LEU A 182 1.31 -14.01 2.62
CA LEU A 182 0.15 -13.34 3.19
C LEU A 182 -1.15 -14.13 2.94
N LEU A 183 -1.31 -14.65 1.72
CA LEU A 183 -2.45 -15.50 1.36
C LEU A 183 -2.48 -16.80 2.17
N ASN A 184 -1.33 -17.44 2.38
CA ASN A 184 -1.21 -18.66 3.18
C ASN A 184 -1.54 -18.39 4.65
N ALA A 185 -1.03 -17.31 5.22
CA ALA A 185 -1.36 -16.89 6.58
C ALA A 185 -2.87 -16.65 6.75
N SER A 186 -3.50 -15.96 5.81
CA SER A 186 -4.95 -15.69 5.81
C SER A 186 -5.78 -16.98 5.81
N GLN A 187 -5.37 -17.99 5.06
CA GLN A 187 -6.04 -19.29 5.03
C GLN A 187 -5.92 -20.07 6.35
N GLN A 188 -4.80 -19.93 7.05
CA GLN A 188 -4.61 -20.58 8.36
C GLN A 188 -5.53 -19.99 9.43
N PHE A 189 -5.76 -18.67 9.43
CA PHE A 189 -6.70 -18.03 10.35
C PHE A 189 -8.14 -18.51 10.16
N ILE A 190 -8.57 -18.72 8.91
CA ILE A 190 -9.93 -19.20 8.61
C ILE A 190 -10.13 -20.66 9.04
N ARG A 191 -9.08 -21.47 9.11
CA ARG A 191 -9.14 -22.90 9.45
C ARG A 191 -9.05 -23.19 10.94
N ARG A 192 -8.68 -22.23 11.78
CA ARG A 192 -8.69 -22.42 13.23
C ARG A 192 -10.13 -22.35 13.75
N PRO A 193 -10.65 -23.39 14.43
CA PRO A 193 -11.93 -23.27 15.13
C PRO A 193 -11.79 -22.19 16.21
N PRO A 194 -12.89 -21.46 16.52
CA PRO A 194 -12.90 -20.59 17.72
C PRO A 194 -12.66 -21.44 18.95
N GLU A 195 -11.74 -20.97 19.81
CA GLU A 195 -11.49 -21.57 21.14
C GLU A 195 -12.68 -21.33 22.06
#